data_260e8a2bda49c73d12d144f473bf1a97
#
_entry.id   260e8a2bda49c73d12d144f473bf1a97
#
_cell.length_a   1.000
_cell.length_b   1.000
_cell.length_c   1.000
_cell.angle_alpha   90.00
_cell.angle_beta   90.00
_cell.angle_gamma   90.00
#
_symmetry.space_group_name_H-M   'P 1'
#
loop_
_entity.id
_entity.type
_entity.pdbx_description
1 polymer ?
#
loop_
_entity_poly.entity_id
_entity_poly.type
_entity_poly.pdbx_seq_one_letter_code
_entity_poly.pdbx_strand_id
1 'polypeptide(L)'
;MSDRPASSHPVRRDLIKAGILAGMSAVLPWHRARADLQQVARDRTMILVWGGREGRWVDWDLWNPYSIGSNHQNGPNLVYEPLAYYSAFADKTQMWLAESYEFAPDFKRLTIKTRSGIAWSDGVPFGAEDVAYTFNTLRDLGPKVRWGVDVQQAMEKATAADANTVVIDFKIPAPRFFFFMTYKYDIGVYIAPKHIFEGQDWTTFKHFDLAKKWPVTTGPWQVVEASPQQKVFDRRPTWWAVERKLAPLPAVERNIWLPFAGEQQAAQGLITNQLDAGTGMQPATFPTVFRQNPKVVTHTGQKSPYGYMDWWPISLYVNNERTPFDDRDVRWALSYYLDRQQLIEVGYLGANTPSKLPLPPYPPLLPYFDAVKDLLAKYDTNEFAPKKADNLLAAKGFKKDGEGRWADGQGKRLSVNVIGFGASGPAIGPVIVEMLKRRGVEAGMALPPDFDSRFQKGEYDAAIYGHGGSVNEPYATLRLYQGASIAVPGAHQANFARWKNAEYDKLVDEAYGAAPDDTKRLTDIWRRAMEIWLPELPDIQLVQNYHRIPWNTTYWKHWPTEQDPYVNGAHWHLTFAMVLWNLQTA
;
A
#
# COMPACT_ATOMS: atom_id res chain seq x y z
N MET A 1 -23.37 57.71 -59.86
CA MET A 1 -24.71 57.35 -59.39
C MET A 1 -24.80 55.88 -59.08
N SER A 2 -24.97 55.60 -57.90
CA SER A 2 -25.59 54.56 -57.10
C SER A 2 -24.76 54.21 -55.88
N ASP A 3 -25.26 54.70 -54.76
CA ASP A 3 -24.82 54.37 -53.39
C ASP A 3 -25.02 52.88 -53.08
N ARG A 4 -24.04 52.27 -52.41
CA ARG A 4 -24.26 51.08 -51.64
C ARG A 4 -23.83 51.33 -50.18
N PRO A 5 -24.68 51.00 -49.19
CA PRO A 5 -24.34 51.25 -47.80
C PRO A 5 -23.35 50.23 -47.27
N ALA A 6 -22.47 50.70 -46.40
CA ALA A 6 -21.48 49.89 -45.64
C ALA A 6 -22.18 48.93 -44.65
N SER A 7 -21.94 47.63 -44.76
CA SER A 7 -22.32 46.65 -43.77
C SER A 7 -21.33 46.65 -42.61
N SER A 8 -21.79 47.09 -41.45
CA SER A 8 -21.10 46.94 -40.17
C SER A 8 -21.08 45.49 -39.73
N HIS A 9 -19.91 44.83 -39.74
CA HIS A 9 -19.75 43.55 -39.09
C HIS A 9 -19.57 43.72 -37.56
N PRO A 10 -20.37 43.08 -36.73
CA PRO A 10 -20.13 43.09 -35.30
C PRO A 10 -18.90 42.26 -34.95
N VAL A 11 -18.17 42.84 -34.15
CA VAL A 11 -16.90 42.63 -33.51
C VAL A 11 -16.57 41.16 -33.17
N ARG A 12 -15.52 40.67 -33.77
CA ARG A 12 -14.79 39.41 -33.43
C ARG A 12 -14.39 39.28 -31.95
N ARG A 13 -14.47 40.37 -31.19
CA ARG A 13 -14.13 40.39 -29.74
C ARG A 13 -15.21 39.73 -28.85
N ASP A 14 -16.46 39.78 -29.21
CA ASP A 14 -17.55 39.23 -28.37
C ASP A 14 -17.75 37.73 -28.57
N LEU A 15 -17.39 37.21 -29.73
CA LEU A 15 -17.34 35.76 -29.98
C LEU A 15 -16.18 35.05 -29.25
N ILE A 16 -15.07 35.74 -29.03
CA ILE A 16 -13.95 35.18 -28.24
C ILE A 16 -14.30 35.14 -26.75
N LYS A 17 -15.04 36.12 -26.23
CA LYS A 17 -15.50 36.12 -24.84
C LYS A 17 -16.61 35.08 -24.59
N ALA A 18 -17.49 34.85 -25.51
CA ALA A 18 -18.51 33.80 -25.44
C ALA A 18 -17.91 32.40 -25.59
N GLY A 19 -16.87 32.22 -26.43
CA GLY A 19 -16.16 30.95 -26.61
C GLY A 19 -15.29 30.56 -25.40
N ILE A 20 -14.70 31.55 -24.70
CA ILE A 20 -13.89 31.31 -23.48
C ILE A 20 -14.81 30.95 -22.29
N LEU A 21 -16.01 31.51 -22.20
CA LEU A 21 -16.99 31.14 -21.16
C LEU A 21 -17.65 29.79 -21.42
N ALA A 22 -17.80 29.37 -22.67
CA ALA A 22 -18.35 28.06 -23.03
C ALA A 22 -17.31 26.94 -22.94
N GLY A 23 -15.99 27.23 -23.05
CA GLY A 23 -14.90 26.26 -22.90
C GLY A 23 -14.52 25.95 -21.46
N MET A 24 -14.92 26.77 -20.49
CA MET A 24 -14.66 26.56 -19.07
C MET A 24 -15.74 25.74 -18.33
N SER A 25 -16.80 25.34 -19.02
CA SER A 25 -17.88 24.51 -18.46
C SER A 25 -17.76 23.03 -18.82
N ALA A 26 -16.57 22.54 -19.20
CA ALA A 26 -16.25 21.13 -19.07
C ALA A 26 -16.01 20.83 -17.56
N VAL A 27 -16.99 21.21 -16.73
CA VAL A 27 -17.16 20.78 -15.36
C VAL A 27 -17.19 19.27 -15.39
N LEU A 28 -16.26 18.64 -14.68
CA LEU A 28 -16.25 17.21 -14.44
C LEU A 28 -17.69 16.71 -14.18
N PRO A 29 -18.08 15.51 -14.66
CA PRO A 29 -19.49 15.09 -14.72
C PRO A 29 -20.17 14.78 -13.37
N TRP A 30 -19.64 15.21 -12.26
CA TRP A 30 -20.15 14.96 -10.90
C TRP A 30 -21.40 15.78 -10.50
N HIS A 31 -21.78 16.81 -11.24
CA HIS A 31 -23.00 17.56 -10.92
C HIS A 31 -24.32 16.89 -11.33
N ARG A 32 -24.26 15.67 -11.86
CA ARG A 32 -25.45 14.83 -11.94
C ARG A 32 -25.53 13.90 -10.72
N ALA A 33 -25.57 14.49 -9.51
CA ALA A 33 -26.20 13.79 -8.40
C ALA A 33 -27.60 13.40 -8.87
N ARG A 34 -27.96 12.11 -8.75
CA ARG A 34 -29.36 11.71 -8.98
C ARG A 34 -30.23 12.63 -8.14
N ALA A 35 -31.33 13.11 -8.72
CA ALA A 35 -32.28 13.99 -8.04
C ALA A 35 -32.82 13.42 -6.70
N ASP A 36 -32.55 12.16 -6.43
CA ASP A 36 -33.03 11.38 -5.28
C ASP A 36 -32.09 11.40 -4.07
N LEU A 37 -30.81 11.85 -4.20
CA LEU A 37 -29.91 11.91 -3.05
C LEU A 37 -30.14 13.21 -2.25
N GLN A 38 -30.16 13.08 -0.93
CA GLN A 38 -30.24 14.23 -0.04
C GLN A 38 -29.12 15.23 -0.36
N GLN A 39 -29.45 16.53 -0.38
CA GLN A 39 -28.43 17.57 -0.56
C GLN A 39 -27.55 17.66 0.68
N VAL A 40 -26.22 17.51 0.51
CA VAL A 40 -25.22 17.71 1.56
C VAL A 40 -24.33 18.88 1.17
N ALA A 41 -24.10 19.81 2.08
CA ALA A 41 -23.28 20.98 1.84
C ALA A 41 -21.83 20.61 1.48
N ARG A 42 -21.14 21.45 0.69
CA ARG A 42 -19.78 21.19 0.23
C ARG A 42 -18.78 21.04 1.39
N ASP A 43 -18.95 21.85 2.43
CA ASP A 43 -18.15 21.84 3.66
C ASP A 43 -18.44 20.65 4.60
N ARG A 44 -19.41 19.81 4.24
CA ARG A 44 -19.75 18.53 4.90
C ARG A 44 -19.48 17.33 3.99
N THR A 45 -19.01 17.57 2.75
CA THR A 45 -18.74 16.57 1.74
C THR A 45 -17.24 16.42 1.52
N MET A 46 -16.72 15.23 1.78
CA MET A 46 -15.36 14.84 1.44
C MET A 46 -15.33 14.30 0.01
N ILE A 47 -14.47 14.86 -0.85
CA ILE A 47 -14.31 14.42 -2.24
C ILE A 47 -12.86 14.03 -2.47
N LEU A 48 -12.62 12.77 -2.81
CA LEU A 48 -11.27 12.29 -3.07
C LEU A 48 -11.18 11.51 -4.39
N VAL A 49 -9.97 11.43 -4.92
CA VAL A 49 -9.65 10.62 -6.10
C VAL A 49 -8.67 9.52 -5.74
N TRP A 50 -9.06 8.28 -6.05
CA TRP A 50 -8.24 7.09 -5.79
C TRP A 50 -8.68 5.91 -6.63
N GLY A 51 -7.75 5.03 -7.00
CA GLY A 51 -8.05 3.73 -7.59
C GLY A 51 -8.75 3.80 -8.94
N GLY A 52 -9.47 2.74 -9.28
CA GLY A 52 -10.06 2.58 -10.60
C GLY A 52 -9.03 2.15 -11.65
N ARG A 53 -9.51 1.94 -12.88
CA ARG A 53 -8.67 1.72 -14.06
C ARG A 53 -9.16 2.62 -15.18
N GLU A 54 -8.27 3.37 -15.80
CA GLU A 54 -8.60 4.29 -16.90
C GLU A 54 -9.74 5.27 -16.54
N GLY A 55 -9.72 5.80 -15.32
CA GLY A 55 -10.76 6.72 -14.83
C GLY A 55 -12.13 6.07 -14.58
N ARG A 56 -12.17 4.77 -14.32
CA ARG A 56 -13.42 4.03 -14.06
C ARG A 56 -13.25 3.01 -12.95
N TRP A 57 -14.29 2.82 -12.13
CA TRP A 57 -14.40 1.71 -11.19
C TRP A 57 -14.84 0.45 -11.92
N VAL A 58 -13.98 -0.56 -11.99
CA VAL A 58 -14.31 -1.87 -12.60
C VAL A 58 -15.01 -2.81 -11.60
N ASP A 59 -14.84 -2.54 -10.30
CA ASP A 59 -15.39 -3.29 -9.18
C ASP A 59 -16.45 -2.49 -8.40
N TRP A 60 -17.15 -1.60 -9.08
CA TRP A 60 -18.08 -0.66 -8.45
C TRP A 60 -19.25 -1.33 -7.71
N ASP A 61 -19.66 -2.52 -8.11
CA ASP A 61 -20.75 -3.31 -7.53
C ASP A 61 -20.26 -4.51 -6.70
N LEU A 62 -18.95 -4.62 -6.45
CA LEU A 62 -18.35 -5.75 -5.72
C LEU A 62 -17.91 -5.31 -4.32
N TRP A 63 -18.80 -5.53 -3.34
CA TRP A 63 -18.63 -5.10 -1.95
C TRP A 63 -18.29 -6.23 -0.99
N ASN A 64 -18.21 -7.47 -1.48
CA ASN A 64 -17.64 -8.58 -0.74
C ASN A 64 -16.11 -8.46 -0.75
N PRO A 65 -15.46 -8.15 0.38
CA PRO A 65 -14.01 -7.89 0.42
C PRO A 65 -13.16 -9.15 0.23
N TYR A 66 -13.77 -10.33 0.28
CA TYR A 66 -13.08 -11.62 0.18
C TYR A 66 -12.98 -12.15 -1.23
N SER A 67 -13.84 -11.71 -2.14
CA SER A 67 -13.74 -12.09 -3.55
C SER A 67 -12.41 -11.63 -4.14
N ILE A 68 -11.71 -12.50 -4.86
CA ILE A 68 -10.40 -12.20 -5.46
C ILE A 68 -10.50 -11.03 -6.46
N GLY A 69 -11.65 -10.87 -7.13
CA GLY A 69 -11.92 -9.75 -8.04
C GLY A 69 -12.17 -8.41 -7.34
N SER A 70 -12.41 -8.41 -6.03
CA SER A 70 -12.63 -7.19 -5.25
C SER A 70 -11.31 -6.54 -4.87
N ASN A 71 -11.24 -5.21 -5.00
CA ASN A 71 -10.22 -4.46 -4.30
C ASN A 71 -10.82 -3.90 -3.00
N HIS A 72 -10.48 -4.53 -1.87
CA HIS A 72 -10.94 -4.13 -0.54
C HIS A 72 -10.56 -2.68 -0.16
N GLN A 73 -9.59 -2.09 -0.84
CA GLN A 73 -9.15 -0.71 -0.67
C GLN A 73 -10.02 0.31 -1.42
N ASN A 74 -10.94 -0.14 -2.27
CA ASN A 74 -11.78 0.70 -3.12
C ASN A 74 -13.17 0.95 -2.53
N GLY A 75 -13.27 1.15 -1.22
CA GLY A 75 -14.53 1.47 -0.52
C GLY A 75 -14.90 0.52 0.61
N PRO A 76 -14.71 -0.82 0.52
CA PRO A 76 -14.95 -1.71 1.66
C PRO A 76 -14.22 -1.27 2.93
N ASN A 77 -12.98 -0.78 2.84
CA ASN A 77 -12.20 -0.24 3.95
C ASN A 77 -12.83 0.97 4.66
N LEU A 78 -13.85 1.60 4.08
CA LEU A 78 -14.59 2.71 4.70
C LEU A 78 -15.83 2.24 5.46
N VAL A 79 -16.44 1.15 5.04
CA VAL A 79 -17.74 0.72 5.57
C VAL A 79 -17.65 -0.50 6.49
N TYR A 80 -16.71 -1.43 6.23
CA TYR A 80 -16.42 -2.55 7.12
C TYR A 80 -15.42 -2.15 8.20
N GLU A 81 -15.52 -2.77 9.36
CA GLU A 81 -14.63 -2.53 10.48
C GLU A 81 -13.88 -3.80 10.88
N PRO A 82 -12.59 -3.68 11.29
CA PRO A 82 -11.78 -4.79 11.80
C PRO A 82 -12.00 -5.01 13.30
N LEU A 83 -11.45 -6.09 13.83
CA LEU A 83 -11.41 -6.33 15.27
C LEU A 83 -10.54 -5.32 16.02
N ALA A 84 -9.48 -4.82 15.40
CA ALA A 84 -8.62 -3.77 15.93
C ALA A 84 -7.95 -2.97 14.80
N TYR A 85 -7.57 -1.73 15.06
CA TYR A 85 -6.71 -0.90 14.22
C TYR A 85 -5.31 -0.83 14.81
N TYR A 86 -4.31 -0.64 13.95
CA TYR A 86 -2.94 -0.37 14.36
C TYR A 86 -2.36 0.82 13.61
N SER A 87 -1.84 1.79 14.35
CA SER A 87 -1.07 2.90 13.80
C SER A 87 0.43 2.59 13.89
N ALA A 88 1.09 2.39 12.76
CA ALA A 88 2.53 2.15 12.71
C ALA A 88 3.36 3.37 13.13
N PHE A 89 2.82 4.60 12.94
CA PHE A 89 3.53 5.83 13.29
C PHE A 89 3.45 6.15 14.78
N ALA A 90 2.30 5.86 15.40
CA ALA A 90 2.10 6.05 16.83
C ALA A 90 2.49 4.79 17.64
N ASP A 91 2.83 3.67 16.97
CA ASP A 91 3.05 2.34 17.56
C ASP A 91 1.94 1.98 18.56
N LYS A 92 0.69 2.11 18.09
CA LYS A 92 -0.49 1.97 18.96
C LYS A 92 -1.55 1.09 18.34
N THR A 93 -1.94 0.04 19.06
CA THR A 93 -3.13 -0.76 18.78
C THR A 93 -4.35 -0.11 19.42
N GLN A 94 -5.40 0.08 18.63
CA GLN A 94 -6.72 0.49 19.10
C GLN A 94 -7.68 -0.68 18.94
N MET A 95 -8.04 -1.34 20.04
CA MET A 95 -9.08 -2.36 20.06
C MET A 95 -10.40 -1.77 19.59
N TRP A 96 -11.07 -2.45 18.63
CA TRP A 96 -12.23 -1.89 17.95
C TRP A 96 -13.47 -2.76 18.13
N LEU A 97 -13.85 -3.62 17.17
CA LEU A 97 -14.94 -4.58 17.35
C LEU A 97 -14.60 -5.61 18.44
N ALA A 98 -13.31 -5.92 18.60
CA ALA A 98 -12.82 -6.64 19.78
C ALA A 98 -12.55 -5.65 20.94
N GLU A 99 -12.80 -6.11 22.16
CA GLU A 99 -12.46 -5.44 23.41
C GLU A 99 -11.08 -5.84 23.90
N SER A 100 -10.75 -7.13 23.78
CA SER A 100 -9.47 -7.70 24.17
C SER A 100 -9.19 -9.01 23.44
N TYR A 101 -7.94 -9.44 23.49
CA TYR A 101 -7.54 -10.78 23.08
C TYR A 101 -6.42 -11.31 23.97
N GLU A 102 -6.32 -12.64 24.06
CA GLU A 102 -5.31 -13.33 24.85
C GLU A 102 -4.89 -14.63 24.17
N PHE A 103 -3.59 -14.87 24.07
CA PHE A 103 -3.04 -16.14 23.63
C PHE A 103 -2.78 -17.08 24.81
N ALA A 104 -3.00 -18.37 24.61
CA ALA A 104 -2.44 -19.39 25.48
C ALA A 104 -0.90 -19.36 25.41
N PRO A 105 -0.16 -19.80 26.47
CA PRO A 105 1.30 -19.71 26.52
C PRO A 105 2.05 -20.42 25.38
N ASP A 106 1.43 -21.43 24.77
CA ASP A 106 1.97 -22.17 23.61
C ASP A 106 1.59 -21.58 22.26
N PHE A 107 0.85 -20.46 22.24
CA PHE A 107 0.31 -19.79 21.05
C PHE A 107 -0.58 -20.68 20.15
N LYS A 108 -1.11 -21.80 20.68
CA LYS A 108 -2.02 -22.68 19.95
C LYS A 108 -3.50 -22.40 20.19
N ARG A 109 -3.80 -21.41 21.03
CA ARG A 109 -5.16 -20.91 21.27
C ARG A 109 -5.14 -19.40 21.43
N LEU A 110 -6.13 -18.77 20.81
CA LEU A 110 -6.42 -17.34 20.92
C LEU A 110 -7.86 -17.18 21.39
N THR A 111 -8.05 -16.44 22.48
CA THR A 111 -9.38 -16.04 22.95
C THR A 111 -9.58 -14.57 22.62
N ILE A 112 -10.69 -14.22 21.96
CA ILE A 112 -11.06 -12.85 21.60
C ILE A 112 -12.37 -12.51 22.30
N LYS A 113 -12.41 -11.37 22.99
CA LYS A 113 -13.64 -10.79 23.52
C LYS A 113 -14.13 -9.71 22.55
N THR A 114 -15.33 -9.88 21.98
CA THR A 114 -15.99 -8.85 21.18
C THR A 114 -16.75 -7.89 22.06
N ARG A 115 -16.91 -6.65 21.64
CA ARG A 115 -17.73 -5.67 22.37
C ARG A 115 -19.20 -6.04 22.30
N SER A 116 -19.88 -5.96 23.42
CA SER A 116 -21.34 -6.17 23.49
C SER A 116 -22.11 -4.96 22.98
N GLY A 117 -23.34 -5.17 22.50
CA GLY A 117 -24.26 -4.09 22.11
C GLY A 117 -23.91 -3.37 20.81
N ILE A 118 -23.10 -3.97 19.95
CA ILE A 118 -22.91 -3.55 18.57
C ILE A 118 -24.00 -4.20 17.71
N ALA A 119 -24.53 -3.46 16.74
CA ALA A 119 -25.46 -3.99 15.74
C ALA A 119 -24.94 -3.70 14.32
N TRP A 120 -25.25 -4.60 13.42
CA TRP A 120 -25.13 -4.38 11.98
C TRP A 120 -26.07 -3.26 11.51
N SER A 121 -25.86 -2.75 10.32
CA SER A 121 -26.64 -1.63 9.77
C SER A 121 -28.13 -1.94 9.54
N ASP A 122 -28.50 -3.18 9.54
CA ASP A 122 -29.88 -3.67 9.46
C ASP A 122 -30.50 -3.95 10.83
N GLY A 123 -29.75 -3.69 11.93
CA GLY A 123 -30.21 -3.85 13.30
C GLY A 123 -29.96 -5.24 13.91
N VAL A 124 -29.44 -6.20 13.15
CA VAL A 124 -29.07 -7.52 13.68
C VAL A 124 -27.87 -7.37 14.61
N PRO A 125 -27.87 -8.00 15.81
CA PRO A 125 -26.73 -7.94 16.72
C PRO A 125 -25.47 -8.52 16.11
N PHE A 126 -24.34 -7.81 16.29
CA PHE A 126 -22.98 -8.30 16.00
C PHE A 126 -22.46 -9.09 17.21
N GLY A 127 -21.76 -10.20 16.98
CA GLY A 127 -21.20 -10.98 18.08
C GLY A 127 -20.13 -11.99 17.67
N ALA A 128 -19.83 -12.89 18.61
CA ALA A 128 -18.82 -13.93 18.46
C ALA A 128 -19.14 -14.90 17.30
N GLU A 129 -20.40 -15.14 17.00
CA GLU A 129 -20.84 -15.98 15.88
C GLU A 129 -20.39 -15.43 14.53
N ASP A 130 -20.46 -14.10 14.30
CA ASP A 130 -20.00 -13.48 13.06
C ASP A 130 -18.50 -13.65 12.87
N VAL A 131 -17.73 -13.50 13.94
CA VAL A 131 -16.27 -13.65 13.94
C VAL A 131 -15.90 -15.11 13.67
N ALA A 132 -16.47 -16.05 14.42
CA ALA A 132 -16.22 -17.48 14.25
C ALA A 132 -16.61 -17.96 12.85
N TYR A 133 -17.75 -17.53 12.34
CA TYR A 133 -18.22 -17.82 10.99
C TYR A 133 -17.25 -17.29 9.93
N THR A 134 -16.82 -16.05 10.06
CA THR A 134 -15.89 -15.43 9.11
C THR A 134 -14.59 -16.23 9.00
N PHE A 135 -13.93 -16.50 10.13
CA PHE A 135 -12.65 -17.22 10.13
C PHE A 135 -12.78 -18.68 9.67
N ASN A 136 -13.84 -19.41 10.08
CA ASN A 136 -14.06 -20.77 9.61
C ASN A 136 -14.29 -20.81 8.10
N THR A 137 -15.09 -19.89 7.55
CA THR A 137 -15.35 -19.82 6.11
C THR A 137 -14.06 -19.51 5.33
N LEU A 138 -13.22 -18.57 5.82
CA LEU A 138 -11.93 -18.29 5.19
C LEU A 138 -11.02 -19.52 5.19
N ARG A 139 -10.93 -20.25 6.32
CA ARG A 139 -10.18 -21.51 6.40
C ARG A 139 -10.66 -22.53 5.38
N ASP A 140 -11.98 -22.72 5.28
CA ASP A 140 -12.57 -23.78 4.46
C ASP A 140 -12.47 -23.47 2.96
N LEU A 141 -12.58 -22.20 2.59
CA LEU A 141 -12.42 -21.76 1.21
C LEU A 141 -10.95 -21.65 0.76
N GLY A 142 -10.02 -21.41 1.68
CA GLY A 142 -8.58 -21.35 1.41
C GLY A 142 -8.22 -20.45 0.22
N PRO A 143 -7.54 -20.97 -0.80
CA PRO A 143 -7.05 -20.17 -1.93
C PRO A 143 -8.14 -19.60 -2.84
N LYS A 144 -9.41 -19.96 -2.64
CA LYS A 144 -10.53 -19.44 -3.44
C LYS A 144 -10.92 -18.01 -3.08
N VAL A 145 -10.52 -17.56 -1.89
CA VAL A 145 -10.86 -16.23 -1.37
C VAL A 145 -9.63 -15.54 -0.79
N ARG A 146 -9.69 -14.22 -0.73
CA ARG A 146 -8.63 -13.41 -0.13
C ARG A 146 -8.42 -13.81 1.34
N TRP A 147 -7.15 -13.89 1.79
CA TRP A 147 -6.70 -14.30 3.13
C TRP A 147 -7.05 -15.74 3.55
N GLY A 148 -7.79 -16.46 2.73
CA GLY A 148 -8.17 -17.85 3.07
C GLY A 148 -6.95 -18.76 3.28
N VAL A 149 -5.90 -18.65 2.47
CA VAL A 149 -4.66 -19.44 2.60
C VAL A 149 -3.99 -19.16 3.95
N ASP A 150 -3.85 -17.88 4.35
CA ASP A 150 -3.17 -17.50 5.58
C ASP A 150 -3.92 -18.03 6.81
N VAL A 151 -5.26 -17.96 6.80
CA VAL A 151 -6.11 -18.56 7.85
C VAL A 151 -6.00 -20.08 7.84
N GLN A 152 -6.09 -20.71 6.67
CA GLN A 152 -6.07 -22.17 6.52
C GLN A 152 -4.75 -22.79 7.02
N GLN A 153 -3.62 -22.13 6.79
CA GLN A 153 -2.31 -22.63 7.20
C GLN A 153 -2.18 -22.74 8.72
N ALA A 154 -2.70 -21.78 9.47
CA ALA A 154 -2.51 -21.69 10.91
C ALA A 154 -3.70 -22.28 11.71
N MET A 155 -4.94 -21.99 11.28
CA MET A 155 -6.12 -22.19 12.09
C MET A 155 -6.72 -23.59 11.95
N GLU A 156 -7.03 -24.24 13.08
CA GLU A 156 -7.82 -25.47 13.17
C GLU A 156 -9.32 -25.13 13.10
N LYS A 157 -9.80 -24.32 14.04
CA LYS A 157 -11.21 -23.90 14.10
C LYS A 157 -11.38 -22.62 14.91
N ALA A 158 -12.48 -21.92 14.67
CA ALA A 158 -12.99 -20.85 15.52
C ALA A 158 -14.36 -21.27 16.09
N THR A 159 -14.61 -20.99 17.38
CA THR A 159 -15.84 -21.33 18.09
C THR A 159 -16.35 -20.13 18.88
N ALA A 160 -17.61 -19.76 18.73
CA ALA A 160 -18.29 -18.84 19.63
C ALA A 160 -18.59 -19.59 20.94
N ALA A 161 -17.86 -19.29 22.01
CA ALA A 161 -18.04 -19.91 23.32
C ALA A 161 -19.26 -19.31 24.07
N ASP A 162 -19.53 -18.05 23.82
CA ASP A 162 -20.71 -17.30 24.25
C ASP A 162 -20.99 -16.17 23.25
N ALA A 163 -21.95 -15.29 23.52
CA ALA A 163 -22.36 -14.21 22.61
C ALA A 163 -21.21 -13.25 22.24
N ASN A 164 -20.19 -13.12 23.09
CA ASN A 164 -19.10 -12.17 22.91
C ASN A 164 -17.69 -12.78 23.04
N THR A 165 -17.58 -14.11 23.14
CA THR A 165 -16.28 -14.80 23.27
C THR A 165 -16.05 -15.72 22.11
N VAL A 166 -14.97 -15.49 21.37
CA VAL A 166 -14.47 -16.36 20.31
C VAL A 166 -13.21 -17.06 20.78
N VAL A 167 -13.16 -18.38 20.61
CA VAL A 167 -11.97 -19.19 20.82
C VAL A 167 -11.49 -19.71 19.48
N ILE A 168 -10.25 -19.41 19.13
CA ILE A 168 -9.58 -19.89 17.92
C ILE A 168 -8.50 -20.89 18.34
N ASP A 169 -8.62 -22.12 17.88
CA ASP A 169 -7.60 -23.16 18.05
C ASP A 169 -6.71 -23.21 16.80
N PHE A 170 -5.41 -23.38 16.98
CA PHE A 170 -4.40 -23.42 15.92
C PHE A 170 -3.74 -24.79 15.80
N LYS A 171 -3.42 -25.19 14.57
CA LYS A 171 -2.65 -26.40 14.23
C LYS A 171 -1.19 -26.29 14.69
N ILE A 172 -0.65 -25.08 14.59
CA ILE A 172 0.73 -24.72 14.93
C ILE A 172 0.71 -23.47 15.81
N PRO A 173 1.77 -23.17 16.59
CA PRO A 173 1.87 -21.89 17.29
C PRO A 173 1.70 -20.72 16.31
N ALA A 174 0.82 -19.76 16.61
CA ALA A 174 0.50 -18.65 15.72
C ALA A 174 0.49 -17.28 16.44
N PRO A 175 1.61 -16.85 17.07
CA PRO A 175 1.66 -15.66 17.93
C PRO A 175 1.31 -14.35 17.21
N ARG A 176 1.42 -14.32 15.87
CA ARG A 176 1.15 -13.15 15.03
C ARG A 176 -0.23 -13.14 14.37
N PHE A 177 -1.05 -14.19 14.64
CA PHE A 177 -2.32 -14.36 13.93
C PHE A 177 -3.24 -13.16 14.09
N PHE A 178 -3.42 -12.65 15.33
CA PHE A 178 -4.27 -11.49 15.57
C PHE A 178 -3.78 -10.27 14.81
N PHE A 179 -2.47 -10.01 14.83
CA PHE A 179 -1.87 -8.87 14.13
C PHE A 179 -2.04 -8.98 12.61
N PHE A 180 -1.70 -10.10 12.02
CA PHE A 180 -1.74 -10.23 10.56
C PHE A 180 -3.16 -10.35 10.00
N MET A 181 -4.09 -10.92 10.75
CA MET A 181 -5.44 -11.17 10.26
C MET A 181 -6.45 -10.09 10.62
N THR A 182 -6.17 -9.24 11.61
CA THR A 182 -7.18 -8.33 12.13
C THR A 182 -6.86 -6.86 11.98
N TYR A 183 -5.62 -6.43 12.07
CA TYR A 183 -5.31 -5.00 12.02
C TYR A 183 -4.02 -4.61 11.28
N LYS A 184 -3.32 -5.55 10.68
CA LYS A 184 -2.12 -5.20 9.94
C LYS A 184 -2.47 -4.23 8.80
N TYR A 185 -1.96 -3.04 8.88
CA TYR A 185 -1.75 -1.97 7.92
C TYR A 185 -2.85 -1.86 6.84
N ASP A 186 -2.70 -2.41 5.65
CA ASP A 186 -3.70 -2.45 4.58
C ASP A 186 -4.20 -3.88 4.29
N ILE A 187 -3.81 -4.82 5.14
CA ILE A 187 -4.24 -6.21 5.10
C ILE A 187 -4.89 -6.51 6.42
N GLY A 188 -6.18 -6.65 6.46
CA GLY A 188 -6.93 -7.05 7.64
C GLY A 188 -8.09 -7.92 7.23
N VAL A 189 -8.67 -8.62 8.19
CA VAL A 189 -9.89 -9.37 7.99
C VAL A 189 -11.05 -8.54 8.50
N TYR A 190 -11.95 -8.16 7.61
CA TYR A 190 -13.23 -7.58 7.99
C TYR A 190 -14.14 -8.67 8.49
N ILE A 191 -15.01 -8.40 9.44
CA ILE A 191 -15.98 -9.39 9.86
C ILE A 191 -17.20 -9.35 8.95
N ALA A 192 -17.61 -10.52 8.45
CA ALA A 192 -18.77 -10.64 7.59
C ALA A 192 -20.06 -10.85 8.44
N PRO A 193 -21.18 -10.20 8.12
CA PRO A 193 -22.46 -10.49 8.75
C PRO A 193 -22.92 -11.90 8.39
N LYS A 194 -22.86 -12.82 9.37
CA LYS A 194 -23.21 -14.24 9.18
C LYS A 194 -24.59 -14.37 8.53
N HIS A 195 -25.60 -13.68 9.03
CA HIS A 195 -26.98 -13.76 8.56
C HIS A 195 -27.19 -13.33 7.09
N ILE A 196 -26.21 -12.63 6.50
CA ILE A 196 -26.21 -12.25 5.08
C ILE A 196 -25.35 -13.18 4.23
N PHE A 197 -24.18 -13.60 4.77
CA PHE A 197 -23.19 -14.37 4.02
C PHE A 197 -23.43 -15.89 4.09
N GLU A 198 -24.18 -16.37 5.09
CA GLU A 198 -24.49 -17.80 5.23
C GLU A 198 -25.29 -18.30 4.02
N GLY A 199 -24.84 -19.40 3.42
CA GLY A 199 -25.44 -19.95 2.20
C GLY A 199 -25.05 -19.23 0.91
N GLN A 200 -24.24 -18.16 0.95
CA GLN A 200 -23.74 -17.50 -0.25
C GLN A 200 -22.42 -18.13 -0.73
N ASP A 201 -22.20 -18.14 -2.03
CA ASP A 201 -20.88 -18.44 -2.60
C ASP A 201 -19.98 -17.20 -2.51
N TRP A 202 -19.03 -17.19 -1.59
CA TRP A 202 -18.11 -16.07 -1.34
C TRP A 202 -17.22 -15.72 -2.54
N THR A 203 -17.07 -16.58 -3.50
CA THR A 203 -16.28 -16.31 -4.70
C THR A 203 -17.01 -15.42 -5.71
N THR A 204 -18.34 -15.46 -5.70
CA THR A 204 -19.21 -14.76 -6.66
C THR A 204 -20.19 -13.78 -6.04
N PHE A 205 -20.47 -13.93 -4.75
CA PHE A 205 -21.40 -13.06 -4.02
C PHE A 205 -20.89 -11.62 -3.96
N LYS A 206 -21.67 -10.68 -4.47
CA LYS A 206 -21.26 -9.27 -4.57
C LYS A 206 -21.48 -8.48 -3.29
N HIS A 207 -22.43 -8.86 -2.45
CA HIS A 207 -22.91 -8.12 -1.28
C HIS A 207 -23.31 -6.67 -1.65
N PHE A 208 -24.02 -6.50 -2.76
CA PHE A 208 -24.44 -5.20 -3.27
C PHE A 208 -25.88 -5.24 -3.78
N ASP A 209 -26.75 -4.49 -3.12
CA ASP A 209 -28.15 -4.24 -3.52
C ASP A 209 -28.66 -3.04 -2.73
N LEU A 210 -28.68 -1.86 -3.34
CA LEU A 210 -29.09 -0.63 -2.65
C LEU A 210 -30.57 -0.64 -2.24
N ALA A 211 -31.44 -1.39 -2.91
CA ALA A 211 -32.84 -1.54 -2.50
C ALA A 211 -32.96 -2.32 -1.20
N LYS A 212 -32.04 -3.25 -0.92
CA LYS A 212 -31.90 -3.98 0.34
C LYS A 212 -31.02 -3.28 1.37
N LYS A 213 -30.53 -2.08 1.06
CA LYS A 213 -29.56 -1.33 1.87
C LYS A 213 -28.25 -2.10 2.09
N TRP A 214 -27.82 -2.92 1.12
CA TRP A 214 -26.53 -3.60 1.13
C TRP A 214 -25.42 -2.70 0.55
N PRO A 215 -24.18 -2.81 1.04
CA PRO A 215 -23.67 -3.79 2.00
C PRO A 215 -24.13 -3.54 3.44
N VAL A 216 -24.42 -4.61 4.18
CA VAL A 216 -24.68 -4.59 5.62
C VAL A 216 -23.34 -4.58 6.36
N THR A 217 -23.08 -3.55 7.15
CA THR A 217 -21.77 -3.28 7.79
C THR A 217 -21.95 -2.61 9.14
N THR A 218 -20.88 -2.50 9.94
CA THR A 218 -20.92 -1.85 11.26
C THR A 218 -20.41 -0.39 11.25
N GLY A 219 -19.72 0.02 10.19
CA GLY A 219 -19.06 1.33 10.11
C GLY A 219 -20.00 2.53 10.04
N PRO A 220 -19.46 3.77 10.18
CA PRO A 220 -20.26 4.99 10.31
C PRO A 220 -20.88 5.47 8.98
N TRP A 221 -20.48 4.93 7.84
CA TRP A 221 -21.01 5.29 6.53
C TRP A 221 -21.74 4.13 5.88
N GLN A 222 -22.68 4.44 5.02
CA GLN A 222 -23.41 3.50 4.17
C GLN A 222 -23.25 3.88 2.70
N VAL A 223 -23.20 2.90 1.83
CA VAL A 223 -23.17 3.13 0.37
C VAL A 223 -24.56 3.59 -0.07
N VAL A 224 -24.63 4.75 -0.71
CA VAL A 224 -25.90 5.29 -1.26
C VAL A 224 -25.91 5.34 -2.78
N GLU A 225 -24.73 5.34 -3.40
CA GLU A 225 -24.54 5.19 -4.83
C GLU A 225 -23.22 4.49 -5.11
N ALA A 226 -23.20 3.60 -6.11
CA ALA A 226 -21.99 3.08 -6.69
C ALA A 226 -22.17 2.88 -8.19
N SER A 227 -21.20 3.35 -8.96
CA SER A 227 -21.19 3.30 -10.42
C SER A 227 -19.73 3.25 -10.93
N PRO A 228 -19.49 2.98 -12.22
CA PRO A 228 -18.17 3.12 -12.79
C PRO A 228 -17.54 4.52 -12.62
N GLN A 229 -18.33 5.57 -12.41
CA GLN A 229 -17.89 6.96 -12.33
C GLN A 229 -17.67 7.45 -10.90
N GLN A 230 -18.39 6.89 -9.93
CA GLN A 230 -18.25 7.31 -8.52
C GLN A 230 -18.79 6.28 -7.54
N LYS A 231 -18.31 6.36 -6.30
CA LYS A 231 -18.87 5.71 -5.12
C LYS A 231 -19.23 6.79 -4.10
N VAL A 232 -20.47 6.79 -3.60
CA VAL A 232 -20.99 7.78 -2.67
C VAL A 232 -21.42 7.10 -1.39
N PHE A 233 -20.95 7.64 -0.27
CA PHE A 233 -21.21 7.13 1.07
C PHE A 233 -21.80 8.24 1.92
N ASP A 234 -22.94 8.00 2.53
CA ASP A 234 -23.55 8.92 3.50
C ASP A 234 -23.34 8.42 4.92
N ARG A 235 -23.08 9.37 5.82
CA ARG A 235 -22.91 9.09 7.24
C ARG A 235 -24.24 8.62 7.83
N ARG A 236 -24.19 7.57 8.64
CA ARG A 236 -25.34 7.13 9.42
C ARG A 236 -25.64 8.14 10.54
N PRO A 237 -26.91 8.32 10.92
CA PRO A 237 -27.28 9.23 12.00
C PRO A 237 -26.72 8.79 13.37
N THR A 238 -26.54 7.49 13.54
CA THR A 238 -26.00 6.88 14.78
C THR A 238 -24.90 5.89 14.42
N TRP A 239 -23.95 5.73 15.30
CA TRP A 239 -22.86 4.78 15.17
C TRP A 239 -22.43 4.28 16.55
N TRP A 240 -22.27 2.99 16.70
CA TRP A 240 -21.98 2.31 17.97
C TRP A 240 -20.72 2.88 18.68
N ALA A 241 -19.70 3.31 17.92
CA ALA A 241 -18.45 3.81 18.49
C ALA A 241 -18.63 5.15 19.21
N VAL A 242 -19.61 5.98 18.80
CA VAL A 242 -19.98 7.22 19.49
C VAL A 242 -20.64 6.90 20.85
N GLU A 243 -21.57 5.95 20.85
CA GLU A 243 -22.26 5.52 22.08
C GLU A 243 -21.27 4.94 23.11
N ARG A 244 -20.22 4.27 22.63
CA ARG A 244 -19.12 3.72 23.43
C ARG A 244 -18.01 4.73 23.73
N LYS A 245 -18.10 5.97 23.25
CA LYS A 245 -17.09 7.03 23.43
C LYS A 245 -15.69 6.66 22.91
N LEU A 246 -15.64 5.83 21.86
CA LEU A 246 -14.40 5.40 21.20
C LEU A 246 -13.99 6.33 20.05
N ALA A 247 -14.97 6.97 19.41
CA ALA A 247 -14.75 7.94 18.34
C ALA A 247 -15.87 9.00 18.36
N PRO A 248 -15.61 10.21 17.85
CA PRO A 248 -16.67 11.19 17.62
C PRO A 248 -17.56 10.76 16.45
N LEU A 249 -18.78 11.32 16.38
CA LEU A 249 -19.55 11.22 15.15
C LEU A 249 -18.79 11.99 14.05
N PRO A 250 -18.47 11.37 12.91
CA PRO A 250 -17.68 12.03 11.87
C PRO A 250 -18.30 13.37 11.42
N ALA A 251 -17.48 14.40 11.26
CA ALA A 251 -17.94 15.67 10.67
C ALA A 251 -18.24 15.51 9.16
N VAL A 252 -17.60 14.53 8.51
CA VAL A 252 -17.84 14.17 7.11
C VAL A 252 -19.20 13.48 6.99
N GLU A 253 -20.19 14.19 6.44
CA GLU A 253 -21.53 13.65 6.23
C GLU A 253 -21.67 12.84 4.95
N ARG A 254 -20.92 13.22 3.91
CA ARG A 254 -20.84 12.49 2.64
C ARG A 254 -19.40 12.31 2.19
N ASN A 255 -19.07 11.10 1.75
CA ASN A 255 -17.83 10.82 1.03
C ASN A 255 -18.15 10.54 -0.44
N ILE A 256 -17.43 11.18 -1.36
CA ILE A 256 -17.47 10.91 -2.79
C ILE A 256 -16.10 10.45 -3.24
N TRP A 257 -16.04 9.23 -3.70
CA TRP A 257 -14.80 8.64 -4.21
C TRP A 257 -14.87 8.56 -5.72
N LEU A 258 -13.90 9.19 -6.36
CA LEU A 258 -13.78 9.26 -7.80
C LEU A 258 -12.62 8.38 -8.28
N PRO A 259 -12.75 7.71 -9.42
CA PRO A 259 -11.65 6.95 -9.98
C PRO A 259 -10.54 7.88 -10.46
N PHE A 260 -9.29 7.46 -10.28
CA PHE A 260 -8.13 8.21 -10.74
C PHE A 260 -8.05 8.19 -12.27
N ALA A 261 -8.11 9.35 -12.90
CA ALA A 261 -8.04 9.52 -14.35
C ALA A 261 -6.71 10.14 -14.83
N GLY A 262 -5.87 10.59 -13.89
CA GLY A 262 -4.54 11.13 -14.17
C GLY A 262 -4.12 12.22 -13.19
N GLU A 263 -2.80 12.39 -13.04
CA GLU A 263 -2.20 13.32 -12.08
C GLU A 263 -2.56 14.79 -12.35
N GLN A 264 -2.56 15.19 -13.62
CA GLN A 264 -2.90 16.57 -14.00
C GLN A 264 -4.34 16.94 -13.61
N GLN A 265 -5.29 16.01 -13.81
CA GLN A 265 -6.68 16.23 -13.44
C GLN A 265 -6.85 16.30 -11.92
N ALA A 266 -6.17 15.43 -11.18
CA ALA A 266 -6.16 15.46 -9.72
C ALA A 266 -5.56 16.77 -9.19
N ALA A 267 -4.43 17.23 -9.75
CA ALA A 267 -3.81 18.51 -9.41
C ALA A 267 -4.75 19.69 -9.65
N GLN A 268 -5.42 19.74 -10.81
CA GLN A 268 -6.38 20.78 -11.12
C GLN A 268 -7.59 20.79 -10.15
N GLY A 269 -8.09 19.61 -9.78
CA GLY A 269 -9.18 19.48 -8.80
C GLY A 269 -8.79 20.01 -7.41
N LEU A 270 -7.56 19.79 -6.98
CA LEU A 270 -7.02 20.35 -5.72
C LEU A 270 -6.83 21.88 -5.81
N ILE A 271 -6.30 22.38 -6.92
CA ILE A 271 -6.11 23.82 -7.15
C ILE A 271 -7.43 24.58 -7.07
N THR A 272 -8.49 24.00 -7.61
CA THR A 272 -9.83 24.63 -7.69
C THR A 272 -10.75 24.29 -6.52
N ASN A 273 -10.26 23.61 -5.46
CA ASN A 273 -11.03 23.14 -4.31
C ASN A 273 -12.18 22.16 -4.68
N GLN A 274 -12.08 21.51 -5.82
CA GLN A 274 -13.02 20.46 -6.23
C GLN A 274 -12.68 19.11 -5.57
N LEU A 275 -11.43 18.92 -5.17
CA LEU A 275 -10.94 17.76 -4.41
C LEU A 275 -10.44 18.17 -3.04
N ASP A 276 -10.67 17.31 -2.05
CA ASP A 276 -10.15 17.43 -0.70
C ASP A 276 -8.91 16.56 -0.49
N ALA A 277 -8.80 15.44 -1.21
CA ALA A 277 -7.63 14.59 -1.20
C ALA A 277 -7.36 14.01 -2.58
N GLY A 278 -6.08 13.76 -2.88
CA GLY A 278 -5.62 13.13 -4.11
C GLY A 278 -4.89 11.83 -3.87
N THR A 279 -4.45 11.20 -4.94
CA THR A 279 -3.51 10.07 -4.89
C THR A 279 -2.08 10.54 -5.05
N GLY A 280 -1.10 9.63 -4.83
CA GLY A 280 0.32 9.93 -4.88
C GLY A 280 0.75 10.71 -6.13
N MET A 281 1.12 11.95 -5.93
CA MET A 281 1.61 12.85 -6.98
C MET A 281 3.13 12.77 -7.11
N GLN A 282 3.66 13.08 -8.29
CA GLN A 282 5.09 13.20 -8.48
C GLN A 282 5.63 14.48 -7.82
N PRO A 283 6.87 14.47 -7.32
CA PRO A 283 7.48 15.66 -6.69
C PRO A 283 7.43 16.92 -7.54
N ALA A 284 7.55 16.78 -8.86
CA ALA A 284 7.51 17.91 -9.82
C ALA A 284 6.19 18.70 -9.81
N THR A 285 5.09 18.08 -9.44
CA THR A 285 3.73 18.67 -9.50
C THR A 285 3.46 19.58 -8.29
N PHE A 286 3.98 19.24 -7.11
CA PHE A 286 3.67 19.93 -5.86
C PHE A 286 3.96 21.42 -5.84
N PRO A 287 5.12 21.93 -6.32
CA PRO A 287 5.39 23.38 -6.29
C PRO A 287 4.34 24.21 -7.03
N THR A 288 3.78 23.66 -8.12
CA THR A 288 2.73 24.34 -8.87
C THR A 288 1.39 24.31 -8.13
N VAL A 289 1.02 23.17 -7.55
CA VAL A 289 -0.20 23.04 -6.75
C VAL A 289 -0.17 24.00 -5.55
N PHE A 290 0.92 24.01 -4.79
CA PHE A 290 1.06 24.86 -3.59
C PHE A 290 1.04 26.37 -3.92
N ARG A 291 1.67 26.78 -5.02
CA ARG A 291 1.64 28.16 -5.46
C ARG A 291 0.24 28.63 -5.86
N GLN A 292 -0.56 27.74 -6.49
CA GLN A 292 -1.89 28.09 -6.95
C GLN A 292 -2.96 27.89 -5.88
N ASN A 293 -2.76 26.96 -4.96
CA ASN A 293 -3.62 26.76 -3.80
C ASN A 293 -2.79 26.52 -2.52
N PRO A 294 -2.48 27.58 -1.76
CA PRO A 294 -1.71 27.46 -0.51
C PRO A 294 -2.41 26.66 0.59
N LYS A 295 -3.71 26.32 0.42
CA LYS A 295 -4.45 25.46 1.34
C LYS A 295 -4.18 23.97 1.13
N VAL A 296 -3.48 23.60 0.06
CA VAL A 296 -3.07 22.22 -0.14
C VAL A 296 -1.78 21.95 0.63
N VAL A 297 -1.78 20.86 1.37
CA VAL A 297 -0.64 20.37 2.17
C VAL A 297 -0.45 18.87 1.95
N THR A 298 0.64 18.33 2.48
CA THR A 298 0.90 16.90 2.57
C THR A 298 1.26 16.53 4.01
N HIS A 299 1.65 15.29 4.27
CA HIS A 299 2.14 14.86 5.58
C HIS A 299 3.28 15.75 6.12
N THR A 300 4.21 16.18 5.26
CA THR A 300 5.30 17.11 5.58
C THR A 300 4.96 18.58 5.31
N GLY A 301 3.69 18.92 5.27
CA GLY A 301 3.23 20.26 4.89
C GLY A 301 3.48 20.51 3.40
N GLN A 302 4.22 21.60 3.09
CA GLN A 302 4.62 21.95 1.71
C GLN A 302 6.12 21.71 1.45
N LYS A 303 6.77 20.90 2.28
CA LYS A 303 8.20 20.60 2.23
C LYS A 303 8.46 19.21 1.66
N SER A 304 9.60 19.04 0.98
CA SER A 304 10.13 17.72 0.61
C SER A 304 10.20 16.81 1.86
N PRO A 305 9.90 15.53 1.74
CA PRO A 305 9.62 14.73 0.53
C PRO A 305 8.15 14.76 0.05
N TYR A 306 7.31 15.67 0.54
CA TYR A 306 5.90 15.87 0.17
C TYR A 306 5.01 14.67 0.51
N GLY A 307 5.29 13.99 1.61
CA GLY A 307 4.53 12.79 2.00
C GLY A 307 5.15 12.07 3.17
N TYR A 308 4.62 10.90 3.49
CA TYR A 308 5.16 10.02 4.51
C TYR A 308 5.84 8.79 3.89
N MET A 309 6.81 8.25 4.62
CA MET A 309 7.50 7.01 4.23
C MET A 309 6.58 5.82 4.40
N ASP A 310 6.49 5.02 3.36
CA ASP A 310 5.73 3.77 3.36
C ASP A 310 6.57 2.61 3.92
N TRP A 311 5.90 1.51 4.22
CA TRP A 311 6.52 0.26 4.70
C TRP A 311 7.19 -0.56 3.57
N TRP A 312 7.26 -0.02 2.37
CA TRP A 312 7.78 -0.64 1.15
C TRP A 312 9.07 0.03 0.67
N PRO A 313 10.26 -0.31 1.22
CA PRO A 313 11.50 0.10 0.56
C PRO A 313 11.54 -0.39 -0.88
N ILE A 314 12.05 0.43 -1.79
CA ILE A 314 12.20 0.10 -3.20
C ILE A 314 13.57 -0.52 -3.42
N SER A 315 13.58 -1.71 -4.02
CA SER A 315 14.78 -2.48 -4.36
C SER A 315 14.87 -2.79 -5.85
N LEU A 316 16.07 -3.06 -6.31
CA LEU A 316 16.31 -3.80 -7.54
C LEU A 316 16.44 -5.28 -7.17
N TYR A 317 15.35 -6.03 -7.35
CA TYR A 317 15.33 -7.48 -7.17
C TYR A 317 16.07 -8.13 -8.32
N VAL A 318 17.22 -8.68 -8.03
CA VAL A 318 18.01 -9.45 -9.00
C VAL A 318 17.63 -10.92 -8.85
N ASN A 319 17.38 -11.61 -9.97
CA ASN A 319 16.96 -13.01 -9.94
C ASN A 319 18.13 -13.94 -9.61
N ASN A 320 18.23 -14.38 -8.36
CA ASN A 320 19.33 -15.23 -7.87
C ASN A 320 19.31 -16.67 -8.42
N GLU A 321 18.29 -17.07 -9.18
CA GLU A 321 18.28 -18.37 -9.90
C GLU A 321 18.89 -18.27 -11.31
N ARG A 322 19.33 -17.07 -11.74
CA ARG A 322 19.92 -16.83 -13.06
C ARG A 322 21.38 -16.48 -12.99
N THR A 323 22.23 -17.21 -13.71
CA THR A 323 23.63 -16.86 -13.89
C THR A 323 23.77 -15.64 -14.81
N PRO A 324 24.60 -14.62 -14.47
CA PRO A 324 25.59 -14.64 -13.37
C PRO A 324 25.08 -14.04 -12.05
N PHE A 325 23.77 -13.81 -11.87
CA PHE A 325 23.20 -13.13 -10.69
C PHE A 325 23.09 -14.05 -9.46
N ASP A 326 23.29 -15.36 -9.62
CA ASP A 326 23.49 -16.33 -8.56
C ASP A 326 24.78 -16.07 -7.75
N ASP A 327 25.75 -15.37 -8.34
CA ASP A 327 26.99 -14.98 -7.66
C ASP A 327 26.81 -13.64 -6.91
N ARG A 328 27.05 -13.67 -5.58
CA ARG A 328 26.93 -12.46 -4.73
C ARG A 328 27.89 -11.34 -5.12
N ASP A 329 29.09 -11.66 -5.64
CA ASP A 329 30.07 -10.65 -6.01
C ASP A 329 29.61 -9.88 -7.26
N VAL A 330 28.86 -10.54 -8.16
CA VAL A 330 28.20 -9.87 -9.27
C VAL A 330 27.07 -8.96 -8.78
N ARG A 331 26.26 -9.39 -7.79
CA ARG A 331 25.22 -8.55 -7.20
C ARG A 331 25.82 -7.33 -6.49
N TRP A 332 26.90 -7.51 -5.73
CA TRP A 332 27.63 -6.41 -5.12
C TRP A 332 28.24 -5.47 -6.17
N ALA A 333 28.79 -5.99 -7.25
CA ALA A 333 29.31 -5.16 -8.34
C ALA A 333 28.23 -4.29 -8.96
N LEU A 334 27.05 -4.87 -9.23
CA LEU A 334 25.90 -4.10 -9.71
C LEU A 334 25.49 -3.01 -8.69
N SER A 335 25.46 -3.35 -7.40
CA SER A 335 25.15 -2.38 -6.33
C SER A 335 26.14 -1.22 -6.29
N TYR A 336 27.44 -1.49 -6.36
CA TYR A 336 28.50 -0.46 -6.34
C TYR A 336 28.49 0.44 -7.58
N TYR A 337 27.86 0.04 -8.69
CA TYR A 337 27.67 0.88 -9.88
C TYR A 337 26.52 1.87 -9.73
N LEU A 338 25.63 1.70 -8.76
CA LEU A 338 24.45 2.53 -8.58
C LEU A 338 24.71 3.65 -7.57
N ASP A 339 24.63 4.89 -8.02
CA ASP A 339 24.68 6.10 -7.18
C ASP A 339 23.25 6.43 -6.70
N ARG A 340 22.94 6.15 -5.42
CA ARG A 340 21.62 6.38 -4.83
C ARG A 340 21.27 7.87 -4.77
N GLN A 341 22.29 8.73 -4.60
CA GLN A 341 22.05 10.17 -4.59
C GLN A 341 21.60 10.63 -5.98
N GLN A 342 22.27 10.19 -7.03
CA GLN A 342 21.85 10.50 -8.41
C GLN A 342 20.46 9.92 -8.73
N LEU A 343 20.11 8.73 -8.23
CA LEU A 343 18.75 8.17 -8.36
C LEU A 343 17.70 9.09 -7.75
N ILE A 344 17.99 9.62 -6.56
CA ILE A 344 17.08 10.53 -5.84
C ILE A 344 16.97 11.88 -6.56
N GLU A 345 18.09 12.45 -6.99
CA GLU A 345 18.11 13.75 -7.67
C GLU A 345 17.37 13.72 -9.01
N VAL A 346 17.64 12.70 -9.82
CA VAL A 346 17.05 12.60 -11.16
C VAL A 346 15.62 12.03 -11.11
N GLY A 347 15.40 10.96 -10.35
CA GLY A 347 14.11 10.26 -10.32
C GLY A 347 13.04 10.95 -9.47
N TYR A 348 13.46 11.68 -8.44
CA TYR A 348 12.55 12.29 -7.46
C TYR A 348 12.83 13.77 -7.17
N LEU A 349 13.70 14.43 -7.94
CA LEU A 349 14.07 15.84 -7.75
C LEU A 349 14.53 16.14 -6.31
N GLY A 350 15.28 15.22 -5.70
CA GLY A 350 15.75 15.32 -4.33
C GLY A 350 14.72 14.99 -3.25
N ALA A 351 13.48 14.65 -3.64
CA ALA A 351 12.39 14.42 -2.69
C ALA A 351 12.27 12.93 -2.30
N ASN A 352 13.39 12.31 -1.91
CA ASN A 352 13.41 10.92 -1.42
C ASN A 352 14.62 10.69 -0.50
N THR A 353 14.72 9.51 0.09
CA THR A 353 15.86 9.08 0.90
C THR A 353 16.33 7.68 0.48
N PRO A 354 17.64 7.36 0.63
CA PRO A 354 18.13 6.04 0.29
C PRO A 354 17.64 4.99 1.30
N SER A 355 17.45 3.75 0.83
CA SER A 355 17.21 2.60 1.69
C SER A 355 18.50 1.82 1.94
N LYS A 356 18.76 1.39 3.19
CA LYS A 356 19.92 0.56 3.54
C LYS A 356 19.55 -0.88 3.88
N LEU A 357 18.34 -1.08 4.36
CA LEU A 357 17.79 -2.38 4.77
C LEU A 357 16.39 -2.57 4.14
N PRO A 358 15.93 -3.80 4.00
CA PRO A 358 14.57 -4.06 3.52
C PRO A 358 13.50 -3.76 4.57
N LEU A 359 13.69 -2.72 5.35
CA LEU A 359 12.82 -2.21 6.41
C LEU A 359 12.65 -0.70 6.28
N PRO A 360 11.47 -0.15 6.55
CA PRO A 360 11.34 1.29 6.80
C PRO A 360 11.86 1.62 8.21
N PRO A 361 12.48 2.78 8.44
CA PRO A 361 12.89 3.22 9.77
C PRO A 361 11.72 3.75 10.60
N TYR A 362 10.68 2.93 10.79
CA TYR A 362 9.55 3.25 11.68
C TYR A 362 9.99 3.18 13.15
N PRO A 363 9.36 3.94 14.07
CA PRO A 363 9.76 3.96 15.46
C PRO A 363 9.94 2.58 16.10
N PRO A 364 9.02 1.60 15.94
CA PRO A 364 9.22 0.27 16.53
C PRO A 364 10.33 -0.55 15.87
N LEU A 365 10.77 -0.17 14.66
CA LEU A 365 11.83 -0.87 13.93
C LEU A 365 13.24 -0.29 14.13
N LEU A 366 13.38 0.90 14.72
CA LEU A 366 14.68 1.54 14.93
C LEU A 366 15.67 0.68 15.74
N PRO A 367 15.26 -0.05 16.80
CA PRO A 367 16.17 -0.93 17.53
C PRO A 367 16.85 -1.98 16.66
N TYR A 368 16.19 -2.45 15.60
CA TYR A 368 16.75 -3.43 14.67
C TYR A 368 17.79 -2.81 13.71
N PHE A 369 17.67 -1.52 13.38
CA PHE A 369 18.74 -0.79 12.68
C PHE A 369 19.97 -0.62 13.58
N ASP A 370 19.76 -0.25 14.84
CA ASP A 370 20.86 -0.08 15.81
C ASP A 370 21.61 -1.39 16.07
N ALA A 371 20.89 -2.52 16.12
CA ALA A 371 21.47 -3.83 16.34
C ALA A 371 22.43 -4.29 15.23
N VAL A 372 22.37 -3.71 14.03
CA VAL A 372 23.19 -4.08 12.86
C VAL A 372 24.05 -2.92 12.34
N LYS A 373 24.21 -1.86 13.12
CA LYS A 373 24.93 -0.64 12.71
C LYS A 373 26.38 -0.92 12.30
N ASP A 374 27.06 -1.80 13.02
CA ASP A 374 28.43 -2.24 12.72
C ASP A 374 28.47 -3.07 11.42
N LEU A 375 27.49 -3.90 11.18
CA LEU A 375 27.37 -4.66 9.93
C LEU A 375 27.13 -3.73 8.74
N LEU A 376 26.27 -2.70 8.89
CA LEU A 376 26.04 -1.70 7.87
C LEU A 376 27.26 -0.82 7.60
N ALA A 377 28.14 -0.62 8.59
CA ALA A 377 29.41 0.05 8.38
C ALA A 377 30.41 -0.81 7.57
N LYS A 378 30.32 -2.15 7.72
CA LYS A 378 31.14 -3.11 6.96
C LYS A 378 30.60 -3.37 5.55
N TYR A 379 29.28 -3.47 5.42
CA TYR A 379 28.56 -3.75 4.19
C TYR A 379 27.62 -2.58 3.88
N ASP A 380 28.19 -1.45 3.44
CA ASP A 380 27.35 -0.28 3.08
C ASP A 380 26.63 -0.53 1.75
N THR A 381 25.38 -0.93 1.85
CA THR A 381 24.51 -1.24 0.70
C THR A 381 24.29 -0.03 -0.23
N ASN A 382 24.61 1.18 0.23
CA ASN A 382 24.46 2.42 -0.53
C ASN A 382 25.80 2.96 -1.08
N GLU A 383 26.91 2.26 -0.83
CA GLU A 383 28.22 2.72 -1.30
C GLU A 383 28.27 2.77 -2.84
N PHE A 384 28.64 3.92 -3.37
CA PHE A 384 28.95 4.09 -4.78
C PHE A 384 30.45 3.94 -5.00
N ALA A 385 30.88 2.80 -5.50
CA ALA A 385 32.30 2.42 -5.60
C ALA A 385 32.62 1.68 -6.90
N PRO A 386 32.59 2.35 -8.07
CA PRO A 386 32.77 1.68 -9.35
C PRO A 386 34.08 0.88 -9.50
N LYS A 387 35.17 1.32 -8.86
CA LYS A 387 36.45 0.56 -8.87
C LYS A 387 36.36 -0.75 -8.10
N LYS A 388 35.60 -0.78 -6.99
CA LYS A 388 35.33 -2.03 -6.28
C LYS A 388 34.52 -2.99 -7.16
N ALA A 389 33.50 -2.48 -7.85
CA ALA A 389 32.72 -3.25 -8.78
C ALA A 389 33.57 -3.85 -9.91
N ASP A 390 34.43 -3.02 -10.53
CA ASP A 390 35.36 -3.49 -11.59
C ASP A 390 36.25 -4.63 -11.08
N ASN A 391 36.78 -4.51 -9.87
CA ASN A 391 37.62 -5.54 -9.25
C ASN A 391 36.86 -6.85 -8.98
N LEU A 392 35.61 -6.76 -8.49
CA LEU A 392 34.78 -7.94 -8.26
C LEU A 392 34.49 -8.68 -9.57
N LEU A 393 34.08 -7.97 -10.62
CA LEU A 393 33.82 -8.56 -11.94
C LEU A 393 35.08 -9.19 -12.52
N ALA A 394 36.22 -8.51 -12.44
CA ALA A 394 37.49 -9.04 -12.90
C ALA A 394 37.91 -10.32 -12.14
N ALA A 395 37.72 -10.36 -10.82
CA ALA A 395 37.99 -11.54 -9.98
C ALA A 395 37.10 -12.74 -10.36
N LYS A 396 35.88 -12.49 -10.92
CA LYS A 396 34.99 -13.51 -11.45
C LYS A 396 35.26 -13.88 -12.90
N GLY A 397 36.35 -13.38 -13.48
CA GLY A 397 36.79 -13.73 -14.84
C GLY A 397 36.18 -12.88 -15.94
N PHE A 398 35.37 -11.86 -15.60
CA PHE A 398 34.89 -10.89 -16.59
C PHE A 398 36.02 -9.98 -17.06
N LYS A 399 36.01 -9.64 -18.34
CA LYS A 399 36.94 -8.68 -18.96
C LYS A 399 36.17 -7.72 -19.84
N LYS A 400 36.68 -6.51 -19.99
CA LYS A 400 36.10 -5.57 -20.95
C LYS A 400 36.52 -5.95 -22.37
N ASP A 401 35.53 -6.05 -23.26
CA ASP A 401 35.76 -6.27 -24.69
C ASP A 401 36.27 -5.00 -25.41
N GLY A 402 36.44 -5.07 -26.72
CA GLY A 402 36.91 -3.96 -27.55
C GLY A 402 35.98 -2.71 -27.53
N GLU A 403 34.73 -2.87 -27.09
CA GLU A 403 33.76 -1.79 -26.91
C GLU A 403 33.63 -1.32 -25.45
N GLY A 404 34.49 -1.85 -24.56
CA GLY A 404 34.47 -1.51 -23.15
C GLY A 404 33.32 -2.18 -22.37
N ARG A 405 32.70 -3.24 -22.92
CA ARG A 405 31.63 -3.99 -22.27
C ARG A 405 32.19 -5.17 -21.50
N TRP A 406 31.65 -5.42 -20.31
CA TRP A 406 32.00 -6.60 -19.52
C TRP A 406 31.51 -7.88 -20.21
N ALA A 407 32.42 -8.83 -20.43
CA ALA A 407 32.14 -10.15 -21.01
C ALA A 407 32.82 -11.24 -20.18
N ASP A 408 32.22 -12.42 -20.10
CA ASP A 408 32.79 -13.58 -19.44
C ASP A 408 33.91 -14.21 -20.29
N GLY A 409 34.50 -15.31 -19.80
CA GLY A 409 35.57 -16.02 -20.49
C GLY A 409 35.17 -16.65 -21.84
N GLN A 410 33.88 -16.71 -22.12
CA GLN A 410 33.31 -17.19 -23.40
C GLN A 410 32.92 -16.05 -24.35
N GLY A 411 33.14 -14.81 -23.93
CA GLY A 411 32.79 -13.63 -24.72
C GLY A 411 31.31 -13.20 -24.58
N LYS A 412 30.52 -13.84 -23.70
CA LYS A 412 29.14 -13.46 -23.45
C LYS A 412 29.13 -12.19 -22.57
N ARG A 413 28.50 -11.15 -23.06
CA ARG A 413 28.38 -9.87 -22.36
C ARG A 413 27.52 -9.99 -21.10
N LEU A 414 27.94 -9.30 -20.03
CA LEU A 414 27.12 -9.11 -18.84
C LEU A 414 25.95 -8.18 -19.19
N SER A 415 24.74 -8.72 -19.18
CA SER A 415 23.53 -7.99 -19.52
C SER A 415 22.49 -8.06 -18.40
N VAL A 416 21.75 -6.97 -18.20
CA VAL A 416 20.69 -6.84 -17.19
C VAL A 416 19.46 -6.23 -17.83
N ASN A 417 18.40 -7.01 -17.99
CA ASN A 417 17.10 -6.52 -18.46
C ASN A 417 16.22 -6.24 -17.23
N VAL A 418 15.96 -4.96 -17.02
CA VAL A 418 15.18 -4.47 -15.86
C VAL A 418 13.71 -4.39 -16.27
N ILE A 419 12.83 -4.99 -15.47
CA ILE A 419 11.39 -4.71 -15.56
C ILE A 419 10.98 -3.79 -14.41
N GLY A 420 10.01 -2.92 -14.63
CA GLY A 420 9.54 -1.96 -13.62
C GLY A 420 8.03 -1.90 -13.54
N PHE A 421 7.53 -1.49 -12.37
CA PHE A 421 6.11 -1.33 -12.08
C PHE A 421 5.83 -0.03 -11.33
N GLY A 422 4.58 0.45 -11.42
CA GLY A 422 4.11 1.61 -10.67
C GLY A 422 4.86 2.90 -11.01
N ALA A 423 4.91 3.82 -10.04
CA ALA A 423 5.56 5.11 -10.21
C ALA A 423 7.10 5.03 -10.16
N SER A 424 7.65 4.08 -9.38
CA SER A 424 9.10 3.96 -9.19
C SER A 424 9.82 3.43 -10.42
N GLY A 425 9.23 2.48 -11.14
CA GLY A 425 9.81 1.95 -12.37
C GLY A 425 10.17 3.04 -13.37
N PRO A 426 9.21 3.85 -13.86
CA PRO A 426 9.51 4.98 -14.77
C PRO A 426 10.42 6.05 -14.17
N ALA A 427 10.35 6.30 -12.85
CA ALA A 427 11.12 7.36 -12.21
C ALA A 427 12.63 7.06 -12.17
N ILE A 428 13.02 5.85 -11.77
CA ILE A 428 14.43 5.50 -11.54
C ILE A 428 15.00 4.45 -12.50
N GLY A 429 14.16 3.68 -13.19
CA GLY A 429 14.63 2.64 -14.08
C GLY A 429 15.53 3.12 -15.21
N PRO A 430 15.18 4.18 -15.95
CA PRO A 430 16.07 4.76 -16.98
C PRO A 430 17.41 5.21 -16.40
N VAL A 431 17.43 5.74 -15.17
CA VAL A 431 18.65 6.21 -14.49
C VAL A 431 19.55 5.02 -14.14
N ILE A 432 18.97 3.93 -13.60
CA ILE A 432 19.70 2.68 -13.31
C ILE A 432 20.34 2.11 -14.60
N VAL A 433 19.56 2.02 -15.66
CA VAL A 433 20.04 1.50 -16.95
C VAL A 433 21.20 2.31 -17.49
N GLU A 434 21.11 3.65 -17.42
CA GLU A 434 22.18 4.54 -17.88
C GLU A 434 23.44 4.40 -17.02
N MET A 435 23.32 4.30 -15.70
CA MET A 435 24.45 4.06 -14.80
C MET A 435 25.17 2.76 -15.14
N LEU A 436 24.45 1.66 -15.35
CA LEU A 436 25.00 0.36 -15.71
C LEU A 436 25.71 0.41 -17.06
N LYS A 437 25.09 1.03 -18.08
CA LYS A 437 25.69 1.20 -19.42
C LYS A 437 27.01 1.95 -19.37
N ARG A 438 27.09 3.04 -18.61
CA ARG A 438 28.33 3.84 -18.44
C ARG A 438 29.46 3.02 -17.84
N ARG A 439 29.17 1.95 -17.14
CA ARG A 439 30.16 1.06 -16.50
C ARG A 439 30.50 -0.18 -17.35
N GLY A 440 29.89 -0.30 -18.52
CA GLY A 440 30.17 -1.39 -19.45
C GLY A 440 29.24 -2.59 -19.27
N VAL A 441 28.19 -2.49 -18.48
CA VAL A 441 27.12 -3.51 -18.40
C VAL A 441 26.10 -3.23 -19.50
N GLU A 442 25.72 -4.24 -20.30
CA GLU A 442 24.56 -4.10 -21.18
C GLU A 442 23.29 -4.03 -20.31
N ALA A 443 22.48 -3.02 -20.48
CA ALA A 443 21.29 -2.86 -19.71
C ALA A 443 20.11 -2.37 -20.55
N GLY A 444 18.92 -2.85 -20.25
CA GLY A 444 17.67 -2.42 -20.86
C GLY A 444 16.57 -2.32 -19.82
N MET A 445 15.49 -1.61 -20.16
CA MET A 445 14.31 -1.50 -19.31
C MET A 445 13.03 -1.72 -20.11
N ALA A 446 12.06 -2.37 -19.46
CA ALA A 446 10.70 -2.52 -19.96
C ALA A 446 9.67 -2.27 -18.84
N LEU A 447 8.49 -1.84 -19.24
CA LEU A 447 7.30 -1.70 -18.38
C LEU A 447 6.21 -2.65 -18.91
N PRO A 448 6.36 -3.97 -18.71
CA PRO A 448 5.44 -4.93 -19.29
C PRO A 448 4.05 -4.82 -18.65
N PRO A 449 2.96 -4.90 -19.44
CA PRO A 449 1.60 -4.86 -18.89
C PRO A 449 1.27 -6.08 -18.02
N ASP A 450 1.99 -7.19 -18.21
CA ASP A 450 1.92 -8.44 -17.45
C ASP A 450 3.01 -8.55 -16.36
N PHE A 451 3.47 -7.40 -15.83
CA PHE A 451 4.53 -7.33 -14.83
C PHE A 451 4.32 -8.32 -13.67
N ASP A 452 3.15 -8.31 -13.04
CA ASP A 452 2.87 -9.17 -11.88
C ASP A 452 3.06 -10.65 -12.19
N SER A 453 2.60 -11.10 -13.36
CA SER A 453 2.75 -12.49 -13.80
C SER A 453 4.23 -12.85 -14.00
N ARG A 454 5.00 -12.01 -14.72
CA ARG A 454 6.43 -12.23 -14.95
C ARG A 454 7.22 -12.22 -13.65
N PHE A 455 6.91 -11.26 -12.78
CA PHE A 455 7.60 -11.08 -11.50
C PHE A 455 7.39 -12.30 -10.59
N GLN A 456 6.15 -12.77 -10.45
CA GLN A 456 5.84 -13.99 -9.70
C GLN A 456 6.48 -15.24 -10.25
N LYS A 457 6.57 -15.38 -11.58
CA LYS A 457 7.19 -16.54 -12.26
C LYS A 457 8.73 -16.49 -12.31
N GLY A 458 9.36 -15.36 -11.98
CA GLY A 458 10.80 -15.18 -12.12
C GLY A 458 11.25 -14.97 -13.57
N GLU A 459 10.38 -14.44 -14.43
CA GLU A 459 10.67 -14.15 -15.84
C GLU A 459 11.32 -12.77 -16.01
N TYR A 460 12.42 -12.53 -15.29
CA TYR A 460 13.19 -11.28 -15.31
C TYR A 460 14.65 -11.54 -14.92
N ASP A 461 15.56 -10.65 -15.34
CA ASP A 461 16.93 -10.58 -14.83
C ASP A 461 16.96 -9.73 -13.57
N ALA A 462 16.34 -8.56 -13.63
CA ALA A 462 16.13 -7.66 -12.49
C ALA A 462 14.76 -6.98 -12.57
N ALA A 463 14.21 -6.61 -11.41
CA ALA A 463 12.92 -5.92 -11.30
C ALA A 463 12.98 -4.79 -10.28
N ILE A 464 12.44 -3.61 -10.62
CA ILE A 464 12.27 -2.51 -9.67
C ILE A 464 10.90 -2.66 -9.02
N TYR A 465 10.89 -2.95 -7.72
CA TYR A 465 9.65 -3.14 -6.97
C TYR A 465 9.85 -2.79 -5.49
N GLY A 466 8.76 -2.42 -4.83
CA GLY A 466 8.73 -2.29 -3.37
C GLY A 466 7.99 -3.46 -2.77
N HIS A 467 8.49 -4.00 -1.67
CA HIS A 467 7.90 -5.18 -1.05
C HIS A 467 7.62 -4.93 0.43
N GLY A 468 6.35 -4.85 0.76
CA GLY A 468 5.90 -4.63 2.12
C GLY A 468 6.22 -5.80 3.04
N GLY A 469 6.94 -5.53 4.10
CA GLY A 469 7.30 -6.48 5.13
C GLY A 469 6.83 -6.06 6.52
N SER A 470 7.78 -5.79 7.36
CA SER A 470 7.60 -5.42 8.78
C SER A 470 7.15 -3.98 8.97
N VAL A 471 6.33 -3.77 10.01
CA VAL A 471 5.94 -2.43 10.49
C VAL A 471 6.22 -2.24 11.98
N ASN A 472 6.29 -3.31 12.77
CA ASN A 472 6.48 -3.27 14.23
C ASN A 472 7.58 -4.23 14.73
N GLU A 473 7.89 -5.31 14.01
CA GLU A 473 8.92 -6.29 14.36
C GLU A 473 9.43 -6.99 13.08
N PRO A 474 10.61 -7.62 13.05
CA PRO A 474 11.30 -7.97 11.81
C PRO A 474 10.80 -9.22 11.08
N TYR A 475 9.97 -10.08 11.70
CA TYR A 475 9.59 -11.38 11.14
C TYR A 475 9.02 -11.30 9.72
N ALA A 476 8.10 -10.36 9.48
CA ALA A 476 7.47 -10.26 8.17
C ALA A 476 8.49 -9.96 7.06
N THR A 477 9.51 -9.14 7.34
CA THR A 477 10.62 -8.89 6.41
C THR A 477 11.54 -10.10 6.28
N LEU A 478 11.89 -10.76 7.37
CA LEU A 478 12.71 -11.98 7.31
C LEU A 478 12.08 -13.04 6.40
N ARG A 479 10.78 -13.24 6.53
CA ARG A 479 10.01 -14.19 5.70
C ARG A 479 10.08 -13.90 4.19
N LEU A 480 10.26 -12.63 3.79
CA LEU A 480 10.37 -12.25 2.37
C LEU A 480 11.58 -12.84 1.66
N TYR A 481 12.58 -13.32 2.40
CA TYR A 481 13.80 -13.93 1.86
C TYR A 481 13.91 -15.43 2.18
N GLN A 482 12.87 -16.02 2.80
CA GLN A 482 12.84 -17.45 3.08
C GLN A 482 12.67 -18.26 1.79
N GLY A 483 13.45 -19.33 1.64
CA GLY A 483 13.43 -20.18 0.44
C GLY A 483 12.05 -20.76 0.14
N ALA A 484 11.28 -21.17 1.16
CA ALA A 484 9.91 -21.68 1.03
C ALA A 484 8.90 -20.64 0.50
N SER A 485 9.23 -19.34 0.57
CA SER A 485 8.37 -18.25 0.09
C SER A 485 8.58 -17.92 -1.40
N ILE A 486 9.47 -18.63 -2.11
CA ILE A 486 9.70 -18.42 -3.54
C ILE A 486 8.45 -18.85 -4.32
N ALA A 487 7.99 -17.94 -5.18
CA ALA A 487 6.98 -18.21 -6.22
C ALA A 487 5.71 -18.93 -5.72
N VAL A 488 5.10 -18.45 -4.65
CA VAL A 488 3.75 -18.87 -4.27
C VAL A 488 2.75 -18.07 -5.10
N PRO A 489 2.10 -18.65 -6.12
CA PRO A 489 1.12 -17.94 -6.94
C PRO A 489 0.00 -17.34 -6.07
N GLY A 490 -0.30 -16.06 -6.28
CA GLY A 490 -1.33 -15.36 -5.52
C GLY A 490 -0.91 -14.93 -4.10
N ALA A 491 0.31 -15.22 -3.64
CA ALA A 491 0.84 -14.67 -2.41
C ALA A 491 1.14 -13.18 -2.58
N HIS A 492 0.61 -12.35 -1.69
CA HIS A 492 0.92 -10.92 -1.69
C HIS A 492 2.37 -10.64 -1.29
N GLN A 493 2.97 -11.54 -0.51
CA GLN A 493 4.35 -11.46 -0.05
C GLN A 493 5.10 -12.74 -0.44
N ALA A 494 6.16 -12.60 -1.23
CA ALA A 494 6.96 -13.70 -1.71
C ALA A 494 8.45 -13.32 -1.78
N ASN A 495 9.32 -14.32 -1.81
CA ASN A 495 10.75 -14.13 -2.04
C ASN A 495 11.01 -13.84 -3.52
N PHE A 496 10.89 -12.58 -3.90
CA PHE A 496 11.11 -12.15 -5.28
C PHE A 496 12.59 -12.13 -5.70
N ALA A 497 13.51 -12.04 -4.76
CA ALA A 497 14.93 -12.21 -5.06
C ALA A 497 15.26 -13.66 -5.50
N ARG A 498 14.37 -14.63 -5.17
CA ARG A 498 14.54 -16.07 -5.45
C ARG A 498 15.81 -16.65 -4.83
N TRP A 499 16.30 -16.00 -3.81
CA TRP A 499 17.49 -16.39 -3.05
C TRP A 499 17.16 -17.54 -2.10
N LYS A 500 18.12 -18.43 -1.85
CA LYS A 500 17.98 -19.58 -0.97
C LYS A 500 19.18 -19.68 -0.06
N ASN A 501 18.92 -19.77 1.25
CA ASN A 501 19.95 -20.03 2.24
C ASN A 501 19.37 -20.78 3.44
N ALA A 502 19.79 -22.02 3.65
CA ALA A 502 19.23 -22.91 4.66
C ALA A 502 19.49 -22.43 6.10
N GLU A 503 20.59 -21.74 6.37
CA GLU A 503 20.86 -21.19 7.71
C GLU A 503 19.98 -19.96 7.97
N TYR A 504 19.76 -19.13 6.97
CA TYR A 504 18.81 -18.04 7.05
C TYR A 504 17.39 -18.54 7.28
N ASP A 505 16.95 -19.57 6.55
CA ASP A 505 15.60 -20.15 6.68
C ASP A 505 15.34 -20.66 8.11
N LYS A 506 16.33 -21.26 8.77
CA LYS A 506 16.24 -21.66 10.20
C LYS A 506 16.00 -20.47 11.13
N LEU A 507 16.62 -19.33 10.85
CA LEU A 507 16.42 -18.10 11.64
C LEU A 507 15.01 -17.53 11.44
N VAL A 508 14.46 -17.63 10.24
CA VAL A 508 13.07 -17.25 9.98
C VAL A 508 12.09 -18.13 10.76
N ASP A 509 12.33 -19.44 10.79
CA ASP A 509 11.53 -20.38 11.57
C ASP A 509 11.66 -20.12 13.08
N GLU A 510 12.85 -19.78 13.56
CA GLU A 510 13.09 -19.37 14.96
C GLU A 510 12.33 -18.08 15.29
N ALA A 511 12.33 -17.10 14.39
CA ALA A 511 11.59 -15.85 14.55
C ALA A 511 10.08 -16.07 14.55
N TYR A 512 9.58 -17.01 13.73
CA TYR A 512 8.15 -17.36 13.73
C TYR A 512 7.67 -17.85 15.10
N GLY A 513 8.47 -18.67 15.77
CA GLY A 513 8.17 -19.21 17.10
C GLY A 513 8.40 -18.23 18.27
N ALA A 514 9.00 -17.07 18.03
CA ALA A 514 9.21 -16.06 19.05
C ALA A 514 7.95 -15.19 19.24
N ALA A 515 7.66 -14.80 20.48
CA ALA A 515 6.59 -13.84 20.75
C ALA A 515 6.92 -12.49 20.09
N PRO A 516 5.92 -11.80 19.48
CA PRO A 516 6.17 -10.52 18.80
C PRO A 516 6.69 -9.40 19.70
N ASP A 517 6.47 -9.48 21.01
CA ASP A 517 6.90 -8.55 22.04
C ASP A 517 8.23 -8.97 22.71
N ASP A 518 8.77 -10.15 22.39
CA ASP A 518 10.13 -10.56 22.83
C ASP A 518 11.19 -9.85 21.96
N THR A 519 11.28 -8.54 22.15
CA THR A 519 12.19 -7.68 21.38
C THR A 519 13.64 -8.12 21.49
N LYS A 520 14.06 -8.62 22.66
CA LYS A 520 15.45 -9.08 22.86
C LYS A 520 15.78 -10.27 21.98
N ARG A 521 14.92 -11.29 21.98
CA ARG A 521 15.08 -12.49 21.16
C ARG A 521 15.00 -12.17 19.67
N LEU A 522 14.02 -11.35 19.27
CA LEU A 522 13.86 -10.93 17.88
C LEU A 522 15.05 -10.09 17.39
N THR A 523 15.64 -9.25 18.24
CA THR A 523 16.84 -8.49 17.91
C THR A 523 18.07 -9.39 17.69
N ASP A 524 18.25 -10.42 18.52
CA ASP A 524 19.32 -11.41 18.33
C ASP A 524 19.14 -12.17 17.01
N ILE A 525 17.94 -12.68 16.75
CA ILE A 525 17.63 -13.40 15.51
C ILE A 525 17.83 -12.48 14.29
N TRP A 526 17.36 -11.24 14.35
CA TRP A 526 17.54 -10.26 13.29
C TRP A 526 19.03 -10.02 13.00
N ARG A 527 19.83 -9.80 14.02
CA ARG A 527 21.28 -9.60 13.86
C ARG A 527 21.93 -10.79 13.15
N ARG A 528 21.69 -12.01 13.63
CA ARG A 528 22.20 -13.24 13.02
C ARG A 528 21.74 -13.41 11.57
N ALA A 529 20.50 -13.06 11.27
CA ALA A 529 19.98 -13.08 9.92
C ALA A 529 20.68 -12.05 9.02
N MET A 530 20.97 -10.86 9.52
CA MET A 530 21.68 -9.82 8.77
C MET A 530 23.17 -10.12 8.59
N GLU A 531 23.80 -10.90 9.46
CA GLU A 531 25.16 -11.44 9.27
C GLU A 531 25.25 -12.36 8.03
N ILE A 532 24.13 -12.96 7.62
CA ILE A 532 24.00 -13.75 6.38
C ILE A 532 23.52 -12.86 5.21
N TRP A 533 22.46 -12.11 5.42
CA TRP A 533 21.77 -11.34 4.36
C TRP A 533 22.66 -10.24 3.75
N LEU A 534 23.35 -9.45 4.58
CA LEU A 534 24.18 -8.33 4.12
C LEU A 534 25.33 -8.77 3.21
N PRO A 535 26.19 -9.76 3.57
CA PRO A 535 27.22 -10.21 2.64
C PRO A 535 26.68 -10.86 1.38
N GLU A 536 25.51 -11.51 1.43
CA GLU A 536 24.87 -12.15 0.28
C GLU A 536 24.17 -11.15 -0.64
N LEU A 537 23.64 -10.06 -0.11
CA LEU A 537 22.90 -9.03 -0.84
C LEU A 537 21.86 -9.62 -1.81
N PRO A 538 20.83 -10.32 -1.32
CA PRO A 538 19.85 -10.98 -2.20
C PRO A 538 19.13 -10.05 -3.16
N ASP A 539 18.89 -8.81 -2.76
CA ASP A 539 18.41 -7.70 -3.57
C ASP A 539 19.19 -6.42 -3.28
N ILE A 540 19.17 -5.50 -4.21
CA ILE A 540 19.93 -4.26 -4.13
C ILE A 540 19.01 -3.15 -3.64
N GLN A 541 19.25 -2.68 -2.41
CA GLN A 541 18.48 -1.58 -1.82
C GLN A 541 18.70 -0.28 -2.59
N LEU A 542 17.61 0.43 -2.92
CA LEU A 542 17.64 1.66 -3.69
C LEU A 542 17.21 2.86 -2.84
N VAL A 543 15.90 3.03 -2.70
CA VAL A 543 15.32 4.20 -2.02
C VAL A 543 14.13 3.80 -1.17
N GLN A 544 13.77 4.64 -0.19
CA GLN A 544 12.51 4.49 0.51
C GLN A 544 11.33 4.85 -0.42
N ASN A 545 10.18 4.23 -0.19
CA ASN A 545 8.96 4.63 -0.87
C ASN A 545 8.26 5.74 -0.07
N TYR A 546 7.74 6.75 -0.77
CA TYR A 546 6.96 7.82 -0.14
C TYR A 546 5.56 7.90 -0.73
N HIS A 547 4.55 7.84 0.11
CA HIS A 547 3.19 8.18 -0.25
C HIS A 547 3.00 9.70 -0.21
N ARG A 548 2.92 10.29 -1.40
CA ARG A 548 2.75 11.72 -1.60
C ARG A 548 1.29 12.03 -1.84
N ILE A 549 0.56 12.20 -0.74
CA ILE A 549 -0.88 12.40 -0.74
C ILE A 549 -1.15 13.86 -0.42
N PRO A 550 -1.68 14.64 -1.37
CA PRO A 550 -2.11 16.01 -1.11
C PRO A 550 -3.45 16.02 -0.39
N TRP A 551 -3.56 16.89 0.60
CA TRP A 551 -4.77 17.19 1.36
C TRP A 551 -5.11 18.67 1.25
N ASN A 552 -6.37 19.00 0.99
CA ASN A 552 -6.85 20.36 0.89
C ASN A 552 -7.47 20.80 2.24
N THR A 553 -6.91 21.82 2.84
CA THR A 553 -7.37 22.34 4.13
C THR A 553 -8.43 23.44 4.01
N THR A 554 -9.07 23.59 2.84
CA THR A 554 -10.13 24.58 2.63
C THR A 554 -11.40 24.28 3.44
N TYR A 555 -11.79 23.00 3.47
CA TYR A 555 -12.99 22.55 4.17
C TYR A 555 -12.69 21.66 5.38
N TRP A 556 -11.48 21.06 5.44
CA TRP A 556 -11.11 20.06 6.43
C TRP A 556 -9.79 20.38 7.10
N LYS A 557 -9.70 20.19 8.41
CA LYS A 557 -8.48 20.27 9.21
C LYS A 557 -8.30 19.01 10.05
N HIS A 558 -7.16 18.90 10.75
CA HIS A 558 -6.75 17.73 11.52
C HIS A 558 -6.41 16.52 10.64
N TRP A 559 -5.82 16.79 9.47
CA TRP A 559 -5.17 15.74 8.68
C TRP A 559 -3.94 15.19 9.41
N PRO A 560 -3.60 13.87 9.27
CA PRO A 560 -2.40 13.32 9.90
C PRO A 560 -1.14 13.91 9.26
N THR A 561 -0.35 14.61 10.06
CA THR A 561 0.87 15.28 9.63
C THR A 561 2.09 14.77 10.38
N GLU A 562 3.29 15.19 9.99
CA GLU A 562 4.52 14.90 10.71
C GLU A 562 4.50 15.37 12.16
N GLN A 563 3.77 16.46 12.46
CA GLN A 563 3.61 17.01 13.80
C GLN A 563 2.55 16.26 14.62
N ASP A 564 1.59 15.64 13.96
CA ASP A 564 0.53 14.83 14.58
C ASP A 564 0.30 13.54 13.77
N PRO A 565 1.23 12.59 13.83
CA PRO A 565 1.18 11.37 13.02
C PRO A 565 0.33 10.28 13.67
N TYR A 566 -0.90 10.60 14.07
CA TYR A 566 -1.78 9.66 14.78
C TYR A 566 -2.10 8.41 13.95
N VAL A 567 -2.05 8.51 12.61
CA VAL A 567 -2.20 7.39 11.68
C VAL A 567 -1.59 7.76 10.33
N ASN A 568 -1.26 6.79 9.48
CA ASN A 568 -0.93 7.07 8.08
C ASN A 568 -2.18 7.53 7.31
N GLY A 569 -2.00 8.50 6.43
CA GLY A 569 -3.12 9.19 5.78
C GLY A 569 -3.59 8.57 4.46
N ALA A 570 -3.14 7.37 4.09
CA ALA A 570 -3.52 6.77 2.81
C ALA A 570 -4.97 6.28 2.84
N HIS A 571 -5.74 6.77 1.88
CA HIS A 571 -7.16 6.42 1.77
C HIS A 571 -7.43 4.98 1.31
N TRP A 572 -6.40 4.24 0.92
CA TRP A 572 -6.50 2.80 0.64
C TRP A 572 -6.16 1.90 1.84
N HIS A 573 -5.69 2.45 2.96
CA HIS A 573 -5.45 1.66 4.16
C HIS A 573 -6.72 1.48 5.00
N LEU A 574 -6.77 0.41 5.78
CA LEU A 574 -7.82 0.18 6.77
C LEU A 574 -8.01 1.37 7.72
N THR A 575 -6.90 2.01 8.08
CA THR A 575 -6.85 3.13 9.01
C THR A 575 -7.39 4.44 8.43
N PHE A 576 -7.75 4.49 7.15
CA PHE A 576 -8.31 5.71 6.57
C PHE A 576 -9.66 6.11 7.18
N ALA A 577 -10.46 5.15 7.63
CA ALA A 577 -11.67 5.46 8.39
C ALA A 577 -11.34 6.29 9.64
N MET A 578 -10.20 6.01 10.32
CA MET A 578 -9.72 6.81 11.47
C MET A 578 -9.38 8.24 11.07
N VAL A 579 -8.83 8.46 9.88
CA VAL A 579 -8.61 9.82 9.38
C VAL A 579 -9.95 10.55 9.27
N LEU A 580 -10.92 9.95 8.59
CA LEU A 580 -12.20 10.60 8.28
C LEU A 580 -13.04 10.94 9.52
N TRP A 581 -13.07 10.09 10.55
CA TRP A 581 -13.84 10.44 11.76
C TRP A 581 -13.11 11.42 12.68
N ASN A 582 -11.79 11.62 12.51
CA ASN A 582 -11.02 12.62 13.22
C ASN A 582 -10.97 13.97 12.50
N LEU A 583 -11.32 14.04 11.21
CA LEU A 583 -11.39 15.32 10.50
C LEU A 583 -12.42 16.26 11.14
N GLN A 584 -12.08 17.54 11.13
CA GLN A 584 -12.93 18.62 11.61
C GLN A 584 -13.16 19.61 10.46
N THR A 585 -14.29 20.29 10.47
CA THR A 585 -14.53 21.41 9.56
C THR A 585 -13.52 22.53 9.81
N ALA A 586 -13.00 23.14 8.72
CA ALA A 586 -11.97 24.18 8.78
C ALA A 586 -12.47 25.51 9.34
#